data_20cf5af71b1c94ebbc501218cb64d89c
#
_entry.id   20cf5af71b1c94ebbc501218cb64d89c
#
_cell.length_a   1.000
_cell.length_b   1.000
_cell.length_c   1.000
_cell.angle_alpha   90.00
_cell.angle_beta   90.00
_cell.angle_gamma   90.00
#
_symmetry.space_group_name_H-M   'P 1'
#
loop_
_entity.id
_entity.type
_entity.pdbx_description
1 polymer ?
#
loop_
_entity_poly.entity_id
_entity_poly.type
_entity_poly.pdbx_seq_one_letter_code
_entity_poly.pdbx_strand_id
1 'polypeptide(L)'
;MYKRQDCASSYREDYDKFKNNIELSYQPIDGLTLKILGGYNYTLSHVRHYRCDMILTGDKSTGPSTLSDEMKRTVYKTFQAVADYNKSFGKHNLAALVGYTWEDEGQRTLSGSRNNFPSDDVPFLGAGGADGQTNGGGGYDWAIQSVFGRLTYNYDQRYLFETTMRYDGSSRFPTDSKYGFFPSLAAGWRI
;
A
#
# COMPACT_ATOMS: atom_id res chain seq x y z
N MET A 1 43.55 -8.67 33.61
CA MET A 1 43.53 -8.47 32.15
C MET A 1 42.05 -8.36 31.74
N TYR A 2 41.53 -7.13 31.69
CA TYR A 2 40.12 -6.94 31.28
C TYR A 2 40.01 -7.23 29.78
N LYS A 3 39.35 -8.28 29.40
CA LYS A 3 38.89 -8.47 28.02
C LYS A 3 37.85 -7.40 27.77
N ARG A 4 38.17 -6.40 26.94
CA ARG A 4 37.16 -5.57 26.28
C ARG A 4 36.27 -6.54 25.50
N GLN A 5 35.05 -6.75 25.94
CA GLN A 5 34.03 -7.39 25.12
C GLN A 5 33.68 -6.37 24.05
N ASP A 6 34.11 -6.61 22.83
CA ASP A 6 33.65 -5.90 21.66
C ASP A 6 32.22 -6.35 21.38
N CYS A 7 31.29 -5.75 22.12
CA CYS A 7 29.88 -6.03 22.00
C CYS A 7 29.29 -5.14 20.90
N ALA A 8 28.70 -5.72 19.89
CA ALA A 8 28.09 -5.03 18.77
C ALA A 8 26.57 -5.21 18.77
N SER A 9 25.85 -4.24 19.35
CA SER A 9 24.42 -4.14 19.08
C SER A 9 24.20 -3.72 17.64
N SER A 10 23.24 -4.33 16.97
CA SER A 10 22.95 -4.07 15.55
C SER A 10 21.45 -3.84 15.31
N TYR A 11 21.17 -2.87 14.46
CA TYR A 11 19.86 -2.67 13.87
C TYR A 11 19.98 -2.81 12.37
N ARG A 12 19.16 -3.66 11.78
CA ARG A 12 19.14 -3.88 10.34
C ARG A 12 17.69 -3.91 9.85
N GLU A 13 17.44 -3.20 8.77
CA GLU A 13 16.17 -3.17 8.09
C GLU A 13 16.39 -3.39 6.59
N ASP A 14 15.84 -4.46 6.08
CA ASP A 14 15.92 -4.85 4.68
C ASP A 14 14.53 -4.74 4.04
N TYR A 15 14.49 -4.22 2.80
CA TYR A 15 13.25 -4.10 2.02
C TYR A 15 13.39 -4.78 0.66
N ASP A 16 12.52 -5.73 0.41
CA ASP A 16 12.31 -6.28 -0.92
C ASP A 16 11.03 -5.71 -1.51
N LYS A 17 11.13 -5.01 -2.63
CA LYS A 17 9.98 -4.37 -3.29
C LYS A 17 9.90 -4.81 -4.74
N PHE A 18 8.75 -5.38 -5.09
CA PHE A 18 8.41 -5.69 -6.47
C PHE A 18 7.18 -4.88 -6.85
N LYS A 19 7.27 -4.08 -7.90
CA LYS A 19 6.17 -3.28 -8.43
C LYS A 19 6.02 -3.55 -9.91
N ASN A 20 4.80 -3.91 -10.31
CA ASN A 20 4.46 -4.15 -11.71
C ASN A 20 3.14 -3.48 -12.04
N ASN A 21 3.11 -2.70 -13.12
CA ASN A 21 1.91 -2.12 -13.68
C ASN A 21 1.88 -2.44 -15.17
N ILE A 22 0.74 -2.93 -15.64
CA ILE A 22 0.48 -3.23 -17.04
C ILE A 22 -0.70 -2.37 -17.48
N GLU A 23 -0.51 -1.59 -18.54
CA GLU A 23 -1.57 -0.81 -19.16
C GLU A 23 -1.76 -1.28 -20.61
N LEU A 24 -3.00 -1.53 -20.98
CA LEU A 24 -3.43 -1.81 -22.33
C LEU A 24 -4.39 -0.71 -22.78
N SER A 25 -4.13 -0.12 -23.93
CA SER A 25 -4.98 0.89 -24.53
C SER A 25 -5.37 0.43 -25.93
N TYR A 26 -6.67 0.54 -26.24
CA TYR A 26 -7.25 0.16 -27.52
C TYR A 26 -8.23 1.21 -28.01
N GLN A 27 -8.13 1.59 -29.26
CA GLN A 27 -9.00 2.57 -29.91
C GLN A 27 -9.80 1.89 -31.04
N PRO A 28 -10.99 1.34 -30.72
CA PRO A 28 -11.80 0.59 -31.68
C PRO A 28 -12.40 1.46 -32.79
N ILE A 29 -12.74 2.72 -32.47
CA ILE A 29 -13.32 3.70 -33.41
C ILE A 29 -12.77 5.08 -33.08
N ASP A 30 -12.90 5.99 -34.03
CA ASP A 30 -12.49 7.38 -33.83
C ASP A 30 -13.24 8.01 -32.66
N GLY A 31 -12.47 8.62 -31.76
CA GLY A 31 -12.97 9.26 -30.54
C GLY A 31 -13.17 8.34 -29.34
N LEU A 32 -13.18 6.99 -29.46
CA LEU A 32 -13.34 6.08 -28.35
C LEU A 32 -12.01 5.41 -28.00
N THR A 33 -11.57 5.59 -26.76
CA THR A 33 -10.39 4.93 -26.20
C THR A 33 -10.80 4.06 -25.01
N LEU A 34 -10.43 2.80 -25.06
CA LEU A 34 -10.59 1.83 -23.97
C LEU A 34 -9.23 1.58 -23.33
N LYS A 35 -9.16 1.73 -21.99
CA LYS A 35 -7.93 1.48 -21.23
C LYS A 35 -8.19 0.49 -20.12
N ILE A 36 -7.27 -0.46 -19.95
CA ILE A 36 -7.24 -1.39 -18.83
C ILE A 36 -5.87 -1.28 -18.17
N LEU A 37 -5.85 -1.09 -16.87
CA LEU A 37 -4.65 -1.05 -16.06
C LEU A 37 -4.74 -2.09 -14.95
N GLY A 38 -3.71 -2.90 -14.81
CA GLY A 38 -3.53 -3.84 -13.71
C GLY A 38 -2.22 -3.56 -12.98
N GLY A 39 -2.26 -3.51 -11.65
CA GLY A 39 -1.10 -3.28 -10.82
C GLY A 39 -0.95 -4.34 -9.73
N TYR A 40 0.29 -4.76 -9.48
CA TYR A 40 0.66 -5.64 -8.39
C TYR A 40 1.91 -5.12 -7.70
N ASN A 41 1.78 -4.74 -6.43
CA ASN A 41 2.88 -4.28 -5.61
C ASN A 41 3.06 -5.24 -4.43
N TYR A 42 4.26 -5.76 -4.30
CA TYR A 42 4.69 -6.61 -3.19
C TYR A 42 5.79 -5.90 -2.43
N THR A 43 5.68 -5.84 -1.11
CA THR A 43 6.71 -5.32 -0.22
C THR A 43 6.91 -6.29 0.92
N LEU A 44 8.14 -6.73 1.12
CA LEU A 44 8.59 -7.44 2.30
C LEU A 44 9.57 -6.55 3.05
N SER A 45 9.28 -6.27 4.31
CA SER A 45 10.18 -5.58 5.24
C SER A 45 10.63 -6.59 6.28
N HIS A 46 11.93 -6.65 6.53
CA HIS A 46 12.54 -7.49 7.56
C HIS A 46 13.37 -6.60 8.48
N VAL A 47 12.95 -6.49 9.73
CA VAL A 47 13.59 -5.68 10.76
C VAL A 47 14.20 -6.60 11.80
N ARG A 48 15.50 -6.48 12.01
CA ARG A 48 16.25 -7.20 13.04
C ARG A 48 16.91 -6.22 13.98
N HIS A 49 16.66 -6.39 15.25
CA HIS A 49 17.27 -5.60 16.31
C HIS A 49 17.94 -6.54 17.30
N TYR A 50 19.27 -6.59 17.28
CA TYR A 50 20.07 -7.31 18.22
C TYR A 50 20.70 -6.34 19.23
N ARG A 51 20.52 -6.62 20.50
CA ARG A 51 21.17 -5.94 21.62
C ARG A 51 22.01 -6.94 22.38
N CYS A 52 23.27 -6.67 22.48
CA CYS A 52 24.19 -7.49 23.24
C CYS A 52 24.12 -7.19 24.74
N ASP A 53 24.61 -8.12 25.57
CA ASP A 53 24.82 -7.91 26.97
C ASP A 53 26.20 -7.25 27.21
N MET A 54 26.20 -6.04 27.77
CA MET A 54 27.42 -5.30 28.13
C MET A 54 27.51 -5.14 29.63
N ILE A 55 28.65 -5.55 30.21
CA ILE A 55 29.00 -5.22 31.58
C ILE A 55 29.60 -3.81 31.61
N LEU A 56 28.87 -2.86 32.20
CA LEU A 56 29.26 -1.46 32.26
C LEU A 56 30.22 -1.18 33.44
N THR A 57 29.94 -1.76 34.61
CA THR A 57 30.77 -1.70 35.82
C THR A 57 30.44 -2.92 36.64
N GLY A 58 31.30 -3.31 37.62
CA GLY A 58 31.25 -4.59 38.31
C GLY A 58 29.88 -5.19 38.66
N ASP A 59 28.86 -4.37 38.86
CA ASP A 59 27.51 -4.79 39.23
C ASP A 59 26.42 -4.31 38.26
N LYS A 60 26.77 -3.62 37.13
CA LYS A 60 25.81 -3.08 36.17
C LYS A 60 26.06 -3.64 34.79
N SER A 61 25.04 -4.33 34.25
CA SER A 61 25.00 -4.76 32.87
C SER A 61 23.82 -4.12 32.12
N THR A 62 23.86 -4.16 30.79
CA THR A 62 22.73 -3.71 29.95
C THR A 62 21.55 -4.68 29.97
N GLY A 63 21.69 -5.78 30.72
CA GLY A 63 20.75 -6.89 30.78
C GLY A 63 21.09 -7.96 29.73
N PRO A 64 20.32 -9.05 29.66
CA PRO A 64 20.63 -10.14 28.75
C PRO A 64 20.63 -9.71 27.29
N SER A 65 21.47 -10.34 26.50
CA SER A 65 21.41 -10.18 25.03
C SER A 65 20.01 -10.51 24.51
N THR A 66 19.52 -9.71 23.58
CA THR A 66 18.15 -9.82 23.06
C THR A 66 18.14 -9.69 21.55
N LEU A 67 17.44 -10.56 20.85
CA LEU A 67 17.11 -10.42 19.45
C LEU A 67 15.61 -10.24 19.29
N SER A 68 15.21 -9.19 18.59
CA SER A 68 13.87 -9.02 18.05
C SER A 68 13.94 -9.08 16.52
N ASP A 69 13.08 -9.88 15.93
CA ASP A 69 13.03 -10.17 14.50
C ASP A 69 11.57 -10.02 14.02
N GLU A 70 11.33 -9.14 13.06
CA GLU A 70 9.99 -8.84 12.55
C GLU A 70 9.99 -8.90 11.02
N MET A 71 9.04 -9.65 10.48
CA MET A 71 8.73 -9.69 9.06
C MET A 71 7.35 -9.11 8.79
N LYS A 72 7.29 -8.15 7.88
CA LYS A 72 6.06 -7.49 7.45
C LYS A 72 5.91 -7.62 5.94
N ARG A 73 4.87 -8.32 5.51
CA ARG A 73 4.53 -8.50 4.11
C ARG A 73 3.30 -7.67 3.78
N THR A 74 3.41 -6.81 2.77
CA THR A 74 2.29 -6.04 2.22
C THR A 74 2.11 -6.40 0.74
N VAL A 75 0.88 -6.70 0.35
CA VAL A 75 0.49 -6.95 -1.04
C VAL A 75 -0.61 -5.97 -1.39
N TYR A 76 -0.37 -5.15 -2.41
CA TYR A 76 -1.36 -4.22 -2.95
C TYR A 76 -1.63 -4.56 -4.42
N LYS A 77 -2.90 -4.67 -4.75
CA LYS A 77 -3.38 -4.96 -6.10
C LYS A 77 -4.32 -3.85 -6.54
N THR A 78 -4.25 -3.50 -7.81
CA THR A 78 -5.17 -2.55 -8.41
C THR A 78 -5.62 -3.02 -9.77
N PHE A 79 -6.86 -2.72 -10.10
CA PHE A 79 -7.43 -2.90 -11.43
C PHE A 79 -8.24 -1.68 -11.79
N GLN A 80 -8.07 -1.19 -13.00
CA GLN A 80 -8.82 -0.07 -13.54
C GLN A 80 -9.23 -0.38 -14.98
N ALA A 81 -10.48 -0.11 -15.30
CA ALA A 81 -10.99 -0.13 -16.68
C ALA A 81 -11.69 1.21 -16.95
N VAL A 82 -11.35 1.84 -18.06
CA VAL A 82 -11.88 3.16 -18.45
C VAL A 82 -12.24 3.14 -19.92
N ALA A 83 -13.41 3.68 -20.24
CA ALA A 83 -13.81 4.05 -21.59
C ALA A 83 -13.91 5.59 -21.65
N ASP A 84 -13.18 6.16 -22.57
CA ASP A 84 -13.14 7.61 -22.84
C ASP A 84 -13.60 7.85 -24.27
N TYR A 85 -14.63 8.68 -24.43
CA TYR A 85 -15.19 9.05 -25.73
C TYR A 85 -15.17 10.56 -25.91
N ASN A 86 -14.53 11.01 -27.00
CA ASN A 86 -14.42 12.42 -27.35
C ASN A 86 -14.88 12.61 -28.78
N LYS A 87 -15.86 13.49 -28.99
CA LYS A 87 -16.36 13.83 -30.31
C LYS A 87 -16.70 15.30 -30.44
N SER A 88 -16.28 15.89 -31.58
CA SER A 88 -16.66 17.23 -32.00
C SER A 88 -17.50 17.17 -33.26
N PHE A 89 -18.60 17.87 -33.29
CA PHE A 89 -19.49 18.01 -34.44
C PHE A 89 -20.02 19.41 -34.53
N GLY A 90 -19.53 20.16 -35.53
CA GLY A 90 -19.81 21.57 -35.69
C GLY A 90 -19.37 22.39 -34.48
N LYS A 91 -20.31 23.07 -33.81
CA LYS A 91 -20.04 23.86 -32.59
C LYS A 91 -20.13 23.05 -31.28
N HIS A 92 -20.46 21.79 -31.37
CA HIS A 92 -20.67 20.90 -30.22
C HIS A 92 -19.41 20.09 -29.96
N ASN A 93 -18.92 20.08 -28.73
CA ASN A 93 -17.85 19.22 -28.27
C ASN A 93 -18.37 18.43 -27.09
N LEU A 94 -18.31 17.11 -27.19
CA LEU A 94 -18.74 16.15 -26.19
C LEU A 94 -17.56 15.31 -25.75
N ALA A 95 -17.33 15.24 -24.45
CA ALA A 95 -16.41 14.27 -23.84
C ALA A 95 -17.15 13.50 -22.77
N ALA A 96 -17.10 12.18 -22.86
CA ALA A 96 -17.72 11.26 -21.90
C ALA A 96 -16.70 10.23 -21.45
N LEU A 97 -16.63 10.01 -20.14
CA LEU A 97 -15.77 9.02 -19.54
C LEU A 97 -16.58 8.18 -18.57
N VAL A 98 -16.40 6.86 -18.62
CA VAL A 98 -16.90 5.92 -17.62
C VAL A 98 -15.78 4.99 -17.21
N GLY A 99 -15.70 4.69 -15.93
CA GLY A 99 -14.65 3.81 -15.41
C GLY A 99 -15.08 3.02 -14.21
N TYR A 100 -14.30 1.96 -13.99
CA TYR A 100 -14.36 1.11 -12.81
C TYR A 100 -12.95 1.00 -12.24
N THR A 101 -12.82 1.09 -10.91
CA THR A 101 -11.58 0.79 -10.19
C THR A 101 -11.84 -0.21 -9.07
N TRP A 102 -10.85 -1.06 -8.86
CA TRP A 102 -10.79 -1.97 -7.73
C TRP A 102 -9.39 -1.95 -7.14
N GLU A 103 -9.30 -1.84 -5.83
CA GLU A 103 -8.07 -1.83 -5.07
C GLU A 103 -8.20 -2.79 -3.88
N ASP A 104 -7.14 -3.53 -3.61
CA ASP A 104 -7.06 -4.49 -2.51
C ASP A 104 -5.67 -4.41 -1.88
N GLU A 105 -5.62 -4.28 -0.56
CA GLU A 105 -4.38 -4.35 0.19
C GLU A 105 -4.50 -5.32 1.36
N GLY A 106 -3.55 -6.23 1.44
CA GLY A 106 -3.37 -7.12 2.57
C GLY A 106 -2.01 -6.96 3.20
N GLN A 107 -1.98 -6.79 4.53
CA GLN A 107 -0.75 -6.77 5.31
C GLN A 107 -0.75 -7.90 6.32
N ARG A 108 0.41 -8.55 6.48
CA ARG A 108 0.67 -9.56 7.52
C ARG A 108 2.00 -9.26 8.16
N THR A 109 2.02 -9.33 9.49
CA THR A 109 3.21 -9.16 10.32
C THR A 109 3.42 -10.39 11.16
N LEU A 110 4.65 -10.84 11.25
CA LEU A 110 5.11 -11.91 12.14
C LEU A 110 6.35 -11.41 12.86
N SER A 111 6.38 -11.55 14.18
CA SER A 111 7.53 -11.18 14.98
C SER A 111 7.87 -12.24 16.01
N GLY A 112 9.14 -12.27 16.39
CA GLY A 112 9.65 -13.10 17.46
C GLY A 112 10.77 -12.41 18.20
N SER A 113 10.93 -12.76 19.49
CA SER A 113 12.05 -12.29 20.29
C SER A 113 12.55 -13.39 21.21
N ARG A 114 13.87 -13.42 21.41
CA ARG A 114 14.53 -14.28 22.40
C ARG A 114 15.65 -13.52 23.11
N ASN A 115 15.98 -14.01 24.29
CA ASN A 115 17.03 -13.48 25.16
C ASN A 115 18.11 -14.53 25.38
N ASN A 116 19.20 -14.14 26.05
CA ASN A 116 20.28 -15.05 26.50
C ASN A 116 20.95 -15.79 25.35
N PHE A 117 21.55 -15.05 24.42
CA PHE A 117 22.32 -15.62 23.33
C PHE A 117 23.69 -16.08 23.83
N PRO A 118 24.14 -17.29 23.45
CA PRO A 118 25.44 -17.84 23.87
C PRO A 118 26.62 -17.10 23.24
N SER A 119 26.44 -16.43 22.10
CA SER A 119 27.45 -15.66 21.41
C SER A 119 26.78 -14.53 20.59
N ASP A 120 27.45 -13.40 20.49
CA ASP A 120 27.04 -12.28 19.65
C ASP A 120 27.24 -12.56 18.15
N ASP A 121 28.04 -13.56 17.80
CA ASP A 121 28.37 -13.92 16.41
C ASP A 121 27.24 -14.68 15.71
N VAL A 122 26.27 -15.23 16.47
CA VAL A 122 25.20 -16.08 15.95
C VAL A 122 23.82 -15.59 16.41
N PRO A 123 23.40 -14.37 16.01
CA PRO A 123 22.14 -13.80 16.47
C PRO A 123 20.95 -14.34 15.63
N PHE A 124 20.66 -15.62 15.73
CA PHE A 124 19.46 -16.25 15.17
C PHE A 124 18.48 -16.61 16.28
N LEU A 125 17.19 -16.40 16.08
CA LEU A 125 16.16 -16.66 17.10
C LEU A 125 16.31 -18.07 17.72
N GLY A 126 16.61 -19.07 16.90
CA GLY A 126 16.79 -20.45 17.38
C GLY A 126 17.96 -20.66 18.33
N ALA A 127 18.97 -19.76 18.38
CA ALA A 127 20.13 -19.83 19.26
C ALA A 127 19.91 -19.20 20.64
N GLY A 128 18.87 -18.34 20.78
CA GLY A 128 18.53 -17.72 22.06
C GLY A 128 17.89 -18.71 23.03
N GLY A 129 17.96 -18.41 24.33
CA GLY A 129 17.33 -19.18 25.39
C GLY A 129 15.84 -19.39 25.17
N ALA A 130 15.32 -20.50 25.67
CA ALA A 130 13.87 -20.78 25.60
C ALA A 130 13.07 -19.91 26.59
N ASP A 131 13.70 -19.52 27.70
CA ASP A 131 13.09 -18.66 28.71
C ASP A 131 12.96 -17.23 28.18
N GLY A 132 11.77 -16.62 28.33
CA GLY A 132 11.50 -15.27 27.85
C GLY A 132 11.29 -15.14 26.34
N GLN A 133 11.10 -16.26 25.63
CA GLN A 133 10.71 -16.20 24.22
C GLN A 133 9.34 -15.58 24.05
N THR A 134 9.19 -14.72 23.04
CA THR A 134 7.93 -14.12 22.66
C THR A 134 7.69 -14.27 21.17
N ASN A 135 6.42 -14.33 20.78
CA ASN A 135 6.01 -14.23 19.41
C ASN A 135 4.84 -13.24 19.29
N GLY A 136 4.69 -12.68 18.14
CA GLY A 136 3.60 -11.80 17.81
C GLY A 136 3.26 -11.88 16.33
N GLY A 137 2.08 -11.43 16.01
CA GLY A 137 1.66 -11.36 14.62
C GLY A 137 0.34 -10.65 14.50
N GLY A 138 0.05 -10.16 13.31
CA GLY A 138 -1.17 -9.45 13.02
C GLY A 138 -1.30 -9.19 11.54
N GLY A 139 -2.39 -8.53 11.18
CA GLY A 139 -2.59 -8.12 9.81
C GLY A 139 -3.94 -7.49 9.61
N TYR A 140 -4.11 -6.91 8.46
CA TYR A 140 -5.37 -6.37 7.98
C TYR A 140 -5.52 -6.61 6.48
N ASP A 141 -6.74 -6.56 6.05
CA ASP A 141 -7.11 -6.52 4.64
C ASP A 141 -8.14 -5.40 4.44
N TRP A 142 -8.03 -4.70 3.33
CA TRP A 142 -9.07 -3.78 2.90
C TRP A 142 -9.20 -3.80 1.38
N ALA A 143 -10.41 -3.53 0.91
CA ALA A 143 -10.68 -3.37 -0.51
C ALA A 143 -11.59 -2.17 -0.74
N ILE A 144 -11.37 -1.49 -1.86
CA ILE A 144 -12.21 -0.39 -2.36
C ILE A 144 -12.58 -0.72 -3.81
N GLN A 145 -13.83 -0.46 -4.17
CA GLN A 145 -14.29 -0.52 -5.55
C GLN A 145 -15.10 0.73 -5.87
N SER A 146 -14.97 1.21 -7.08
CA SER A 146 -15.61 2.44 -7.50
C SER A 146 -16.07 2.34 -8.94
N VAL A 147 -17.28 2.82 -9.21
CA VAL A 147 -17.75 3.14 -10.55
C VAL A 147 -17.84 4.65 -10.66
N PHE A 148 -17.34 5.21 -11.73
CA PHE A 148 -17.36 6.65 -11.93
C PHE A 148 -17.62 7.02 -13.38
N GLY A 149 -18.17 8.21 -13.58
CA GLY A 149 -18.42 8.79 -14.89
C GLY A 149 -18.27 10.29 -14.88
N ARG A 150 -17.87 10.82 -16.01
CA ARG A 150 -17.82 12.26 -16.28
C ARG A 150 -18.36 12.53 -17.65
N LEU A 151 -19.19 13.55 -17.76
CA LEU A 151 -19.68 14.10 -19.00
C LEU A 151 -19.34 15.58 -19.05
N THR A 152 -18.62 15.99 -20.09
CA THR A 152 -18.30 17.37 -20.39
C THR A 152 -18.91 17.74 -21.72
N TYR A 153 -19.65 18.81 -21.75
CA TYR A 153 -20.25 19.34 -22.95
C TYR A 153 -19.89 20.81 -23.12
N ASN A 154 -19.49 21.16 -24.33
CA ASN A 154 -19.13 22.53 -24.69
C ASN A 154 -19.81 22.90 -26.01
N TYR A 155 -20.58 24.00 -25.99
CA TYR A 155 -21.21 24.59 -27.18
C TYR A 155 -20.52 25.89 -27.54
N ASP A 156 -19.99 25.95 -28.78
CA ASP A 156 -19.35 27.12 -29.39
C ASP A 156 -18.23 27.72 -28.52
N GLN A 157 -17.59 26.91 -27.69
CA GLN A 157 -16.60 27.30 -26.67
C GLN A 157 -17.09 28.38 -25.69
N ARG A 158 -18.39 28.57 -25.62
CA ARG A 158 -19.07 29.63 -24.88
C ARG A 158 -19.87 29.11 -23.70
N TYR A 159 -20.59 28.02 -23.89
CA TYR A 159 -21.39 27.37 -22.86
C TYR A 159 -20.77 26.07 -22.49
N LEU A 160 -20.36 25.97 -21.25
CA LEU A 160 -19.62 24.83 -20.70
C LEU A 160 -20.51 24.17 -19.66
N PHE A 161 -20.62 22.85 -19.72
CA PHE A 161 -21.29 22.02 -18.74
C PHE A 161 -20.43 20.79 -18.42
N GLU A 162 -20.28 20.47 -17.13
CA GLU A 162 -19.63 19.29 -16.67
C GLU A 162 -20.43 18.62 -15.55
N THR A 163 -20.59 17.32 -15.60
CA THR A 163 -21.09 16.51 -14.50
C THR A 163 -20.16 15.35 -14.24
N THR A 164 -19.91 15.08 -12.97
CA THR A 164 -19.15 13.93 -12.50
C THR A 164 -19.99 13.18 -11.49
N MET A 165 -20.01 11.86 -11.59
CA MET A 165 -20.69 10.97 -10.67
C MET A 165 -19.72 9.87 -10.25
N ARG A 166 -19.67 9.56 -8.94
CA ARG A 166 -18.87 8.50 -8.41
C ARG A 166 -19.66 7.71 -7.38
N TYR A 167 -19.58 6.38 -7.47
CA TYR A 167 -20.17 5.45 -6.53
C TYR A 167 -19.07 4.56 -5.98
N ASP A 168 -18.73 4.78 -4.71
CA ASP A 168 -17.59 4.15 -4.04
C ASP A 168 -18.07 3.18 -2.98
N GLY A 169 -17.46 1.99 -2.93
CA GLY A 169 -17.65 1.00 -1.89
C GLY A 169 -16.34 0.65 -1.20
N SER A 170 -16.35 0.59 0.13
CA SER A 170 -15.18 0.23 0.93
C SER A 170 -15.48 -0.87 1.93
N SER A 171 -14.58 -1.85 2.05
CA SER A 171 -14.67 -2.93 3.02
C SER A 171 -14.48 -2.47 4.48
N ARG A 172 -14.00 -1.23 4.68
CA ARG A 172 -13.78 -0.65 6.01
C ARG A 172 -15.06 -0.18 6.70
N PHE A 173 -16.16 -0.06 5.94
CA PHE A 173 -17.45 0.31 6.47
C PHE A 173 -18.37 -0.90 6.71
N PRO A 174 -19.30 -0.81 7.67
CA PRO A 174 -20.31 -1.85 7.90
C PRO A 174 -21.12 -2.15 6.64
N THR A 175 -21.69 -3.34 6.55
CA THR A 175 -22.40 -3.84 5.36
C THR A 175 -23.48 -2.89 4.86
N ASP A 176 -24.21 -2.24 5.79
CA ASP A 176 -25.33 -1.34 5.48
C ASP A 176 -24.87 0.07 5.02
N SER A 177 -23.59 0.41 5.16
CA SER A 177 -23.02 1.72 4.85
C SER A 177 -21.78 1.65 3.96
N LYS A 178 -21.59 0.54 3.26
CA LYS A 178 -20.39 0.30 2.43
C LYS A 178 -20.24 1.24 1.26
N TYR A 179 -21.35 1.77 0.75
CA TYR A 179 -21.39 2.50 -0.50
C TYR A 179 -21.81 3.94 -0.30
N GLY A 180 -21.11 4.85 -1.00
CA GLY A 180 -21.43 6.27 -1.05
C GLY A 180 -21.57 6.74 -2.49
N PHE A 181 -22.50 7.67 -2.74
CA PHE A 181 -22.70 8.33 -4.03
C PHE A 181 -22.27 9.79 -3.95
N PHE A 182 -21.42 10.21 -4.89
CA PHE A 182 -20.79 11.54 -4.90
C PHE A 182 -21.00 12.20 -6.28
N PRO A 183 -22.09 12.98 -6.45
CA PRO A 183 -22.31 13.76 -7.65
C PRO A 183 -21.63 15.13 -7.58
N SER A 184 -21.23 15.66 -8.73
CA SER A 184 -20.75 17.04 -8.91
C SER A 184 -21.27 17.61 -10.21
N LEU A 185 -21.65 18.88 -10.21
CA LEU A 185 -22.13 19.63 -11.37
C LEU A 185 -21.38 20.95 -11.48
N ALA A 186 -21.00 21.30 -12.69
CA ALA A 186 -20.40 22.60 -12.98
C ALA A 186 -20.99 23.15 -14.30
N ALA A 187 -21.21 24.46 -14.35
CA ALA A 187 -21.61 25.15 -15.54
C ALA A 187 -20.83 26.47 -15.69
N GLY A 188 -20.46 26.81 -16.89
CA GLY A 188 -19.70 28.02 -17.21
C GLY A 188 -20.21 28.70 -18.45
N TRP A 189 -20.13 30.04 -18.44
CA TRP A 189 -20.41 30.85 -19.59
C TRP A 189 -19.23 31.79 -19.85
N ARG A 190 -18.72 31.73 -21.06
CA ARG A 190 -17.61 32.56 -21.52
C ARG A 190 -18.22 33.73 -22.33
N ILE A 191 -17.94 34.93 -21.92
CA ILE A 191 -18.38 36.19 -22.56
C ILE A 191 -17.42 36.56 -23.68
#